data_f47526713602d8b6ec5e4e2b206d46d5
#
_entry.id   f47526713602d8b6ec5e4e2b206d46d5
#
_cell.length_a   1.000
_cell.length_b   1.000
_cell.length_c   1.000
_cell.angle_alpha   90.00
_cell.angle_beta   90.00
_cell.angle_gamma   90.00
#
_symmetry.space_group_name_H-M   'P 1'
#
loop_
_entity.id
_entity.type
_entity.pdbx_description
1 polymer ?
#
loop_
_entity_poly.entity_id
_entity_poly.type
_entity_poly.pdbx_seq_one_letter_code
_entity_poly.pdbx_strand_id
1 'polypeptide(L)'
;MKKLAIALFLCLSAANGFSQCKTDRISAHKEMHMASAVVVGTVTEAQPVPEAWDFLDGVNYTVRVDSKIRGKVRPNTEVTVFSENSPRFFAMYVGQQYVLYLQPQYGRNQVDNCGNSHQTSGSESASTKQPRLTATRGY
;
A
#
# COMPACT_ATOMS: atom_id res chain seq x y z
N MET A 1 -16.88 50.62 31.30
CA MET A 1 -17.30 49.29 30.92
C MET A 1 -16.39 48.76 29.82
N LYS A 2 -15.43 47.94 30.19
CA LYS A 2 -14.43 47.42 29.25
C LYS A 2 -14.93 46.11 28.71
N LYS A 3 -15.26 46.05 27.42
CA LYS A 3 -15.64 44.82 26.72
C LYS A 3 -14.36 44.05 26.37
N LEU A 4 -14.12 42.96 27.08
CA LEU A 4 -13.05 42.03 26.78
C LEU A 4 -13.52 41.18 25.59
N ALA A 5 -12.91 41.41 24.43
CA ALA A 5 -13.08 40.54 23.27
C ALA A 5 -12.09 39.37 23.42
N ILE A 6 -12.60 38.20 23.81
CA ILE A 6 -11.83 36.95 23.81
C ILE A 6 -11.78 36.49 22.37
N ALA A 7 -10.67 36.73 21.71
CA ALA A 7 -10.36 36.14 20.42
C ALA A 7 -10.01 34.65 20.64
N LEU A 8 -10.97 33.78 20.39
CA LEU A 8 -10.78 32.33 20.37
C LEU A 8 -9.97 31.98 19.13
N PHE A 9 -8.65 31.88 19.28
CA PHE A 9 -7.76 31.41 18.25
C PHE A 9 -7.96 29.87 18.13
N LEU A 10 -8.85 29.46 17.22
CA LEU A 10 -8.91 28.08 16.81
C LEU A 10 -7.64 27.76 16.00
N CYS A 11 -6.64 27.22 16.68
CA CYS A 11 -5.55 26.52 16.00
C CYS A 11 -6.12 25.30 15.30
N LEU A 12 -6.47 25.42 14.02
CA LEU A 12 -6.60 24.28 13.13
C LEU A 12 -5.20 23.69 12.99
N SER A 13 -4.90 22.75 13.87
CA SER A 13 -3.77 21.83 13.69
C SER A 13 -4.12 20.97 12.48
N ALA A 14 -3.70 21.41 11.30
CA ALA A 14 -3.63 20.54 10.15
C ALA A 14 -2.69 19.39 10.55
N ALA A 15 -3.25 18.25 10.88
CA ALA A 15 -2.50 17.02 11.03
C ALA A 15 -1.94 16.71 9.64
N ASN A 16 -0.78 17.27 9.34
CA ASN A 16 0.04 16.81 8.24
C ASN A 16 0.34 15.36 8.54
N GLY A 17 -0.31 14.45 7.85
CA GLY A 17 0.02 13.05 7.87
C GLY A 17 1.49 12.94 7.47
N PHE A 18 2.34 12.80 8.47
CA PHE A 18 3.75 12.56 8.24
C PHE A 18 3.86 11.24 7.52
N SER A 19 4.08 11.30 6.21
CA SER A 19 4.61 10.17 5.47
C SER A 19 5.90 9.75 6.19
N GLN A 20 5.87 8.61 6.86
CA GLN A 20 7.02 8.08 7.61
C GLN A 20 8.10 7.51 6.67
N CYS A 21 8.02 7.78 5.41
CA CYS A 21 9.11 7.54 4.49
C CYS A 21 10.23 8.51 4.84
N LYS A 22 11.36 7.97 5.30
CA LYS A 22 12.59 8.77 5.44
C LYS A 22 12.82 9.54 4.14
N THR A 23 13.29 10.77 4.26
CA THR A 23 13.41 11.80 3.22
C THR A 23 14.12 11.36 1.92
N ASP A 24 14.86 10.28 1.95
CA ASP A 24 15.54 9.72 0.78
C ASP A 24 14.68 8.61 0.15
N ARG A 25 13.74 9.01 -0.69
CA ARG A 25 13.10 8.04 -1.58
C ARG A 25 14.17 7.39 -2.43
N ILE A 26 14.27 6.08 -2.30
CA ILE A 26 15.12 5.29 -3.18
C ILE A 26 14.71 5.53 -4.64
N SER A 27 15.68 5.75 -5.53
CA SER A 27 15.37 5.92 -6.95
C SER A 27 14.78 4.62 -7.53
N ALA A 28 13.88 4.73 -8.50
CA ALA A 28 13.29 3.58 -9.17
C ALA A 28 14.34 2.62 -9.73
N HIS A 29 15.44 3.17 -10.27
CA HIS A 29 16.55 2.38 -10.78
C HIS A 29 17.22 1.55 -9.65
N LYS A 30 17.50 2.15 -8.50
CA LYS A 30 18.10 1.45 -7.36
C LYS A 30 17.16 0.40 -6.80
N GLU A 31 15.87 0.73 -6.63
CA GLU A 31 14.87 -0.22 -6.16
C GLU A 31 14.69 -1.39 -7.12
N MET A 32 14.71 -1.14 -8.43
CA MET A 32 14.67 -2.19 -9.44
C MET A 32 15.80 -3.21 -9.28
N HIS A 33 16.99 -2.79 -8.88
CA HIS A 33 18.12 -3.69 -8.61
C HIS A 33 17.95 -4.48 -7.30
N MET A 34 17.28 -3.92 -6.31
CA MET A 34 17.04 -4.57 -5.01
C MET A 34 15.82 -5.48 -5.03
N ALA A 35 14.85 -5.21 -5.88
CA ALA A 35 13.64 -6.01 -5.99
C ALA A 35 13.93 -7.41 -6.53
N SER A 36 13.24 -8.42 -6.03
CA SER A 36 13.29 -9.78 -6.57
C SER A 36 12.65 -9.86 -7.96
N ALA A 37 11.64 -9.05 -8.18
CA ALA A 37 11.00 -8.85 -9.47
C ALA A 37 10.33 -7.47 -9.55
N VAL A 38 10.19 -6.95 -10.76
CA VAL A 38 9.36 -5.79 -11.08
C VAL A 38 8.37 -6.23 -12.13
N VAL A 39 7.08 -6.10 -11.81
CA VAL A 39 5.99 -6.59 -12.65
C VAL A 39 4.91 -5.54 -12.83
N VAL A 40 4.17 -5.66 -13.92
CA VAL A 40 2.86 -5.03 -14.07
C VAL A 40 1.83 -6.12 -13.83
N GLY A 41 0.92 -5.90 -12.91
CA GLY A 41 -0.07 -6.92 -12.57
C GLY A 41 -1.38 -6.34 -12.10
N THR A 42 -2.42 -7.14 -12.27
CA THR A 42 -3.80 -6.82 -11.85
C THR A 42 -4.13 -7.58 -10.57
N VAL A 43 -4.61 -6.86 -9.57
CA VAL A 43 -5.05 -7.47 -8.31
C VAL A 43 -6.34 -8.26 -8.55
N THR A 44 -6.32 -9.54 -8.24
CA THR A 44 -7.49 -10.43 -8.39
C THR A 44 -8.17 -10.72 -7.06
N GLU A 45 -7.42 -10.67 -5.96
CA GLU A 45 -7.94 -10.92 -4.62
C GLU A 45 -7.19 -10.10 -3.57
N ALA A 46 -7.88 -9.75 -2.49
CA ALA A 46 -7.29 -9.11 -1.32
C ALA A 46 -7.78 -9.84 -0.07
N GLN A 47 -6.85 -10.40 0.70
CA GLN A 47 -7.14 -11.18 1.89
C GLN A 47 -6.45 -10.56 3.10
N PRO A 48 -7.20 -10.02 4.07
CA PRO A 48 -6.64 -9.57 5.34
C PRO A 48 -5.95 -10.72 6.07
N VAL A 49 -4.77 -10.45 6.63
CA VAL A 49 -4.02 -11.40 7.44
C VAL A 49 -4.22 -11.04 8.91
N PRO A 50 -4.92 -11.86 9.71
CA PRO A 50 -5.10 -11.60 11.13
C PRO A 50 -3.78 -11.81 11.87
N GLU A 51 -3.49 -10.91 12.79
CA GLU A 51 -2.46 -11.08 13.80
C GLU A 51 -3.08 -11.67 15.09
N ALA A 52 -2.24 -12.23 15.95
CA ALA A 52 -2.66 -12.57 17.31
C ALA A 52 -3.24 -11.30 17.99
N TRP A 53 -4.33 -11.44 18.76
CA TRP A 53 -4.97 -10.34 19.51
C TRP A 53 -5.88 -9.39 18.70
N ASP A 54 -6.58 -9.88 17.70
CA ASP A 54 -7.56 -9.11 16.88
C ASP A 54 -6.97 -7.92 16.08
N PHE A 55 -5.67 -7.85 15.92
CA PHE A 55 -5.02 -6.92 15.01
C PHE A 55 -4.83 -7.56 13.63
N LEU A 56 -4.73 -6.72 12.60
CA LEU A 56 -4.36 -7.17 11.27
C LEU A 56 -2.86 -6.95 11.06
N ASP A 57 -2.15 -8.02 10.70
CA ASP A 57 -0.73 -7.96 10.30
C ASP A 57 -0.55 -7.21 8.98
N GLY A 58 -1.53 -7.30 8.10
CA GLY A 58 -1.55 -6.66 6.81
C GLY A 58 -2.56 -7.27 5.87
N VAL A 59 -2.30 -7.14 4.58
CA VAL A 59 -3.13 -7.71 3.52
C VAL A 59 -2.26 -8.49 2.55
N ASN A 60 -2.64 -9.75 2.28
CA ASN A 60 -2.14 -10.51 1.15
C ASN A 60 -2.98 -10.20 -0.08
N TYR A 61 -2.34 -9.75 -1.12
CA TYR A 61 -2.95 -9.54 -2.42
C TYR A 61 -2.52 -10.66 -3.37
N THR A 62 -3.49 -11.25 -4.06
CA THR A 62 -3.20 -12.10 -5.22
C THR A 62 -3.15 -11.22 -6.44
N VAL A 63 -2.04 -11.25 -7.14
CA VAL A 63 -1.78 -10.42 -8.31
C VAL A 63 -1.52 -11.33 -9.51
N ARG A 64 -2.35 -11.20 -10.54
CA ARG A 64 -2.06 -11.81 -11.84
C ARG A 64 -1.02 -10.95 -12.55
N VAL A 65 0.09 -11.54 -12.91
CA VAL A 65 1.17 -10.86 -13.63
C VAL A 65 0.77 -10.68 -15.09
N ASP A 66 0.55 -9.45 -15.50
CA ASP A 66 0.21 -9.10 -16.88
C ASP A 66 1.46 -9.01 -17.76
N SER A 67 2.51 -8.38 -17.24
CA SER A 67 3.82 -8.34 -17.88
C SER A 67 4.96 -8.26 -16.87
N LYS A 68 6.13 -8.66 -17.29
CA LYS A 68 7.35 -8.63 -16.49
C LYS A 68 8.29 -7.55 -16.99
N ILE A 69 8.73 -6.69 -16.10
CA ILE A 69 9.79 -5.71 -16.37
C ILE A 69 11.16 -6.33 -16.00
N ARG A 70 11.23 -7.02 -14.84
CA ARG A 70 12.45 -7.67 -14.34
C ARG A 70 12.13 -8.85 -13.44
N GLY A 71 13.08 -9.78 -13.32
CA GLY A 71 13.02 -10.92 -12.39
C GLY A 71 12.58 -12.22 -13.06
N LYS A 72 12.37 -13.25 -12.24
CA LYS A 72 12.06 -14.62 -12.72
C LYS A 72 10.58 -14.95 -12.76
N VAL A 73 9.71 -13.99 -12.44
CA VAL A 73 8.26 -14.18 -12.49
C VAL A 73 7.81 -14.27 -13.95
N ARG A 74 6.86 -15.15 -14.24
CA ARG A 74 6.32 -15.35 -15.59
C ARG A 74 5.02 -14.56 -15.78
N PRO A 75 4.78 -13.94 -16.94
CA PRO A 75 3.47 -13.42 -17.30
C PRO A 75 2.38 -14.51 -17.23
N ASN A 76 1.15 -14.09 -16.99
CA ASN A 76 -0.03 -14.96 -16.80
C ASN A 76 0.07 -15.96 -15.64
N THR A 77 0.93 -15.70 -14.67
CA THR A 77 0.97 -16.41 -13.40
C THR A 77 0.46 -15.52 -12.28
N GLU A 78 0.10 -16.10 -11.17
CA GLU A 78 -0.29 -15.39 -9.96
C GLU A 78 0.88 -15.34 -8.97
N VAL A 79 1.02 -14.19 -8.31
CA VAL A 79 1.95 -13.99 -7.20
C VAL A 79 1.21 -13.42 -6.01
N THR A 80 1.61 -13.85 -4.82
CA THR A 80 1.12 -13.25 -3.58
C THR A 80 2.03 -12.10 -3.19
N VAL A 81 1.44 -10.95 -2.93
CA VAL A 81 2.12 -9.72 -2.52
C VAL A 81 1.56 -9.27 -1.19
N PHE A 82 2.41 -9.06 -0.21
CA PHE A 82 2.03 -8.63 1.12
C PHE A 82 2.27 -7.13 1.29
N SER A 83 1.32 -6.46 1.92
CA SER A 83 1.49 -5.10 2.42
C SER A 83 1.19 -5.07 3.91
N GLU A 84 2.18 -4.67 4.70
CA GLU A 84 2.11 -4.65 6.15
C GLU A 84 1.15 -3.57 6.66
N ASN A 85 0.39 -3.87 7.70
CA ASN A 85 -0.46 -2.89 8.38
C ASN A 85 0.39 -1.94 9.24
N SER A 86 1.02 -1.00 8.59
CA SER A 86 1.91 0.00 9.18
C SER A 86 1.68 1.34 8.48
N PRO A 87 2.30 2.44 8.95
CA PRO A 87 2.25 3.72 8.23
C PRO A 87 2.77 3.68 6.79
N ARG A 88 3.44 2.58 6.43
CA ARG A 88 3.94 2.32 5.07
C ARG A 88 3.00 1.44 4.24
N PHE A 89 1.79 1.19 4.73
CA PHE A 89 0.80 0.37 4.04
C PHE A 89 0.55 0.85 2.61
N PHE A 90 0.68 -0.07 1.65
CA PHE A 90 0.38 0.18 0.25
C PHE A 90 -0.97 -0.45 -0.10
N ALA A 91 -2.00 0.38 -0.16
CA ALA A 91 -3.34 -0.08 -0.48
C ALA A 91 -3.47 -0.42 -1.97
N MET A 92 -3.95 -1.63 -2.27
CA MET A 92 -4.28 -2.03 -3.63
C MET A 92 -5.75 -2.46 -3.71
N TYR A 93 -6.37 -2.23 -4.86
CA TYR A 93 -7.79 -2.53 -5.08
C TYR A 93 -7.95 -3.65 -6.09
N VAL A 94 -8.85 -4.59 -5.80
CA VAL A 94 -9.19 -5.68 -6.71
C VAL A 94 -9.69 -5.12 -8.05
N GLY A 95 -9.19 -5.66 -9.14
CA GLY A 95 -9.50 -5.23 -10.50
C GLY A 95 -8.60 -4.10 -11.02
N GLN A 96 -7.77 -3.50 -10.16
CA GLN A 96 -6.85 -2.43 -10.57
C GLN A 96 -5.47 -2.99 -10.93
N GLN A 97 -4.79 -2.29 -11.82
CA GLN A 97 -3.46 -2.66 -12.29
C GLN A 97 -2.39 -1.76 -11.66
N TYR A 98 -1.28 -2.38 -11.30
CA TYR A 98 -0.16 -1.72 -10.63
C TYR A 98 1.18 -2.11 -11.26
N VAL A 99 2.14 -1.19 -11.20
CA VAL A 99 3.56 -1.51 -11.30
C VAL A 99 4.04 -1.82 -9.90
N LEU A 100 4.58 -3.02 -9.69
CA LEU A 100 4.98 -3.52 -8.36
C LEU A 100 6.47 -3.85 -8.34
N TYR A 101 7.17 -3.26 -7.39
CA TYR A 101 8.55 -3.57 -7.04
C TYR A 101 8.53 -4.54 -5.86
N LEU A 102 8.67 -5.83 -6.14
CA LEU A 102 8.54 -6.88 -5.14
C LEU A 102 9.83 -7.01 -4.33
N GLN A 103 9.75 -6.67 -3.05
CA GLN A 103 10.87 -6.78 -2.13
C GLN A 103 10.79 -8.12 -1.38
N PRO A 104 11.84 -8.95 -1.41
CA PRO A 104 11.86 -10.16 -0.63
C PRO A 104 12.07 -9.80 0.85
N GLN A 105 11.08 -10.07 1.68
CA GLN A 105 11.16 -9.83 3.11
C GLN A 105 10.45 -10.95 3.88
N TYR A 106 11.12 -11.54 4.84
CA TYR A 106 10.59 -12.63 5.67
C TYR A 106 9.96 -13.78 4.86
N GLY A 107 10.57 -14.14 3.72
CA GLY A 107 10.09 -15.23 2.87
C GLY A 107 8.87 -14.91 2.00
N ARG A 108 8.44 -13.68 1.95
CA ARG A 108 7.32 -13.21 1.09
C ARG A 108 7.73 -12.01 0.24
N ASN A 109 6.97 -11.79 -0.84
CA ASN A 109 7.08 -10.57 -1.63
C ASN A 109 6.32 -9.45 -0.91
N GLN A 110 6.99 -8.37 -0.60
CA GLN A 110 6.40 -7.23 0.09
C GLN A 110 6.46 -5.98 -0.78
N VAL A 111 5.44 -5.14 -0.64
CA VAL A 111 5.41 -3.78 -1.17
C VAL A 111 5.07 -2.80 -0.07
N ASP A 112 5.56 -1.58 -0.18
CA ASP A 112 5.23 -0.51 0.74
C ASP A 112 5.02 0.82 0.01
N ASN A 113 4.42 1.77 0.70
CA ASN A 113 4.09 3.10 0.16
C ASN A 113 5.33 4.02 0.02
N CYS A 114 6.48 3.61 0.52
CA CYS A 114 7.72 4.38 0.43
C CYS A 114 8.57 4.00 -0.79
N GLY A 115 8.21 2.91 -1.48
CA GLY A 115 8.85 2.48 -2.71
C GLY A 115 8.27 3.17 -3.96
N ASN A 116 8.65 2.64 -5.11
CA ASN A 116 8.21 3.14 -6.41
C ASN A 116 7.01 2.37 -6.99
N SER A 117 6.45 1.42 -6.24
CA SER A 117 5.21 0.76 -6.63
C SER A 117 4.07 1.78 -6.74
N HIS A 118 3.27 1.68 -7.80
CA HIS A 118 2.19 2.63 -8.07
C HIS A 118 1.11 2.02 -8.96
N GLN A 119 -0.07 2.60 -8.90
CA GLN A 119 -1.16 2.24 -9.81
C GLN A 119 -0.86 2.76 -11.21
N THR A 120 -1.15 1.95 -12.24
CA THR A 120 -1.02 2.41 -13.62
C THR A 120 -2.14 3.39 -13.95
N SER A 121 -1.80 4.49 -14.63
CA SER A 121 -2.77 5.45 -15.13
C SER A 121 -3.54 4.84 -16.32
N GLY A 122 -4.70 4.25 -16.04
CA GLY A 122 -5.49 3.64 -17.12
C GLY A 122 -6.78 2.94 -16.68
N SER A 123 -7.01 2.73 -15.38
CA SER A 123 -8.22 2.08 -14.91
C SER A 123 -9.09 3.00 -14.05
N GLU A 124 -9.45 4.13 -14.62
CA GLU A 124 -10.51 4.96 -14.09
C GLU A 124 -11.84 4.38 -14.55
N SER A 125 -12.23 3.23 -14.03
CA SER A 125 -13.63 2.78 -13.99
C SER A 125 -13.76 1.38 -13.39
N ALA A 126 -13.67 1.27 -12.07
CA ALA A 126 -14.38 0.21 -11.35
C ALA A 126 -14.54 0.66 -9.90
N SER A 127 -15.76 0.99 -9.57
CA SER A 127 -16.25 1.35 -8.25
C SER A 127 -15.65 0.49 -7.15
N THR A 128 -14.78 1.07 -6.41
CA THR A 128 -14.56 1.04 -4.98
C THR A 128 -15.29 -0.07 -4.21
N LYS A 129 -14.60 -1.17 -3.96
CA LYS A 129 -14.84 -1.93 -2.74
C LYS A 129 -13.50 -2.02 -2.00
N GLN A 130 -13.21 -0.95 -1.28
CA GLN A 130 -12.10 -0.92 -0.35
C GLN A 130 -12.36 -1.95 0.74
N PRO A 131 -11.45 -2.90 1.01
CA PRO A 131 -11.56 -3.68 2.22
C PRO A 131 -11.44 -2.72 3.39
N ARG A 132 -12.58 -2.48 4.04
CA ARG A 132 -12.61 -1.69 5.27
C ARG A 132 -11.88 -2.50 6.34
N LEU A 133 -10.70 -2.06 6.73
CA LEU A 133 -10.01 -2.54 7.92
C LEU A 133 -10.82 -2.08 9.15
N THR A 134 -11.98 -2.67 9.35
CA THR A 134 -12.75 -2.46 10.56
C THR A 134 -12.18 -3.38 11.64
N ALA A 135 -11.51 -2.77 12.59
CA ALA A 135 -11.30 -3.41 13.89
C ALA A 135 -12.70 -3.71 14.46
N THR A 136 -13.10 -4.96 14.47
CA THR A 136 -14.32 -5.38 15.15
C THR A 136 -14.04 -5.25 16.64
N ARG A 137 -14.51 -4.17 17.26
CA ARG A 137 -14.64 -4.12 18.73
C ARG A 137 -15.67 -5.17 19.10
N GLY A 138 -15.21 -6.35 19.49
CA GLY A 138 -16.00 -7.29 20.26
C GLY A 138 -16.09 -6.78 21.69
N TYR A 139 -17.31 -6.65 22.19
CA TYR A 139 -17.58 -6.52 23.63
C TYR A 139 -17.39 -7.87 24.31
#